data_3704deae20ce9cc28ae405007c6eabac
#
_entry.id   3704deae20ce9cc28ae405007c6eabac
#
_cell.length_a   1.000
_cell.length_b   1.000
_cell.length_c   1.000
_cell.angle_alpha   90.00
_cell.angle_beta   90.00
_cell.angle_gamma   90.00
#
_symmetry.space_group_name_H-M   'P 1'
#
loop_
_entity.id
_entity.type
_entity.pdbx_description
1 polymer ?
#
loop_
_entity_poly.entity_id
_entity_poly.type
_entity_poly.pdbx_seq_one_letter_code
_entity_poly.pdbx_strand_id
1 'polypeptide(L)'
;MLSEKFPMSSSKIVESISSDEELFYYLNNFCCMFDLTIRWVTPKVDYDHPISASKLIRSENMTKDNGRVIYADMLTVPVTEQDFFVLQEFYNWEWESMEIANFRIYEKGYLPTAFIKAILKLYKDKTVLKGIEEEVINYMISKNMLNSAYGMCVTDIVRDEIVFDNDTEDARKVYQKARKVKIAENPDSRDKINEEFVESAIEKYNTGGKRFLFYAWGVWVTAYCRRNLFSGIKECGRDYVYSDTDSIKLLHYKKHLKYFEDYNKKILDKIKEAAEFHGIDEEEFRPLNKPIGVWDDEGDIQYFKTLGAKRY
;
A
#
# COMPACT_ATOMS: atom_id res chain seq x y z
N MET A 1 7.90 4.71 -5.40
CA MET A 1 7.38 5.01 -6.77
C MET A 1 8.51 5.26 -7.77
N LEU A 2 9.56 5.99 -7.41
CA LEU A 2 10.60 6.37 -8.38
C LEU A 2 11.51 5.21 -8.81
N SER A 3 11.88 4.34 -7.89
CA SER A 3 12.90 3.29 -8.08
C SER A 3 12.35 1.87 -8.17
N GLU A 4 11.04 1.70 -8.05
CA GLU A 4 10.40 0.39 -8.08
C GLU A 4 9.59 0.21 -9.37
N LYS A 5 9.43 -1.03 -9.80
CA LYS A 5 8.60 -1.39 -10.95
C LYS A 5 7.17 -1.69 -10.51
N PHE A 6 6.22 -1.28 -11.32
CA PHE A 6 4.78 -1.29 -11.05
C PHE A 6 4.02 -2.10 -12.11
N PRO A 7 2.74 -2.44 -11.84
CA PRO A 7 1.84 -2.99 -12.85
C PRO A 7 1.67 -2.02 -14.02
N MET A 8 2.06 -2.44 -15.22
CA MET A 8 2.01 -1.58 -16.42
C MET A 8 1.05 -2.09 -17.50
N SER A 9 0.36 -3.21 -17.24
CA SER A 9 -0.67 -3.77 -18.12
C SER A 9 -2.00 -3.96 -17.40
N SER A 10 -3.07 -4.29 -18.14
CA SER A 10 -4.24 -4.91 -17.55
C SER A 10 -3.89 -6.27 -16.94
N SER A 11 -4.65 -6.70 -15.93
CA SER A 11 -4.43 -8.02 -15.31
C SER A 11 -4.78 -9.15 -16.27
N LYS A 12 -3.96 -10.22 -16.19
CA LYS A 12 -4.29 -11.54 -16.76
C LYS A 12 -4.54 -12.50 -15.62
N ILE A 13 -5.58 -13.32 -15.72
CA ILE A 13 -5.87 -14.38 -14.74
C ILE A 13 -5.05 -15.60 -15.14
N VAL A 14 -4.36 -16.20 -14.18
CA VAL A 14 -3.74 -17.51 -14.30
C VAL A 14 -4.68 -18.49 -13.61
N GLU A 15 -5.29 -19.39 -14.39
CA GLU A 15 -6.34 -20.28 -13.90
C GLU A 15 -5.82 -21.36 -12.94
N SER A 16 -4.61 -21.82 -13.14
CA SER A 16 -3.97 -22.82 -12.27
C SER A 16 -2.46 -22.64 -12.24
N ILE A 17 -1.85 -22.97 -11.10
CA ILE A 17 -0.41 -23.02 -10.90
C ILE A 17 -0.07 -24.50 -10.61
N SER A 18 0.82 -25.06 -11.40
CA SER A 18 1.08 -26.50 -11.43
C SER A 18 2.21 -26.92 -10.50
N SER A 19 3.08 -25.97 -10.10
CA SER A 19 4.22 -26.25 -9.22
C SER A 19 4.70 -25.00 -8.49
N ASP A 20 5.53 -25.21 -7.47
CA ASP A 20 6.18 -24.12 -6.74
C ASP A 20 7.15 -23.34 -7.65
N GLU A 21 7.85 -24.00 -8.57
CA GLU A 21 8.73 -23.33 -9.54
C GLU A 21 7.95 -22.37 -10.42
N GLU A 22 6.77 -22.76 -10.87
CA GLU A 22 5.88 -21.90 -11.65
C GLU A 22 5.37 -20.72 -10.82
N LEU A 23 4.96 -20.96 -9.58
CA LEU A 23 4.56 -19.89 -8.66
C LEU A 23 5.70 -18.88 -8.49
N PHE A 24 6.89 -19.33 -8.13
CA PHE A 24 8.03 -18.43 -7.93
C PHE A 24 8.49 -17.75 -9.22
N TYR A 25 8.32 -18.39 -10.37
CA TYR A 25 8.54 -17.72 -11.66
C TYR A 25 7.62 -16.49 -11.80
N TYR A 26 6.32 -16.64 -11.54
CA TYR A 26 5.40 -15.51 -11.61
C TYR A 26 5.72 -14.44 -10.57
N LEU A 27 5.93 -14.82 -9.31
CA LEU A 27 6.20 -13.88 -8.21
C LEU A 27 7.47 -13.03 -8.45
N ASN A 28 8.48 -13.59 -9.11
CA ASN A 28 9.72 -12.88 -9.39
C ASN A 28 9.64 -11.99 -10.64
N ASN A 29 8.92 -12.43 -11.67
CA ASN A 29 8.95 -11.76 -12.98
C ASN A 29 7.78 -10.81 -13.23
N PHE A 30 6.66 -10.96 -12.50
CA PHE A 30 5.45 -10.16 -12.67
C PHE A 30 5.08 -9.43 -11.38
N CYS A 31 4.24 -8.43 -11.50
CA CYS A 31 3.45 -7.94 -10.37
C CYS A 31 2.27 -8.89 -10.20
N CYS A 32 2.17 -9.55 -9.05
CA CYS A 32 1.15 -10.55 -8.77
C CYS A 32 0.21 -10.11 -7.67
N MET A 33 -1.07 -10.44 -7.79
CA MET A 33 -2.08 -10.25 -6.74
C MET A 33 -2.99 -11.47 -6.69
N PHE A 34 -3.22 -12.01 -5.49
CA PHE A 34 -3.99 -13.23 -5.30
C PHE A 34 -4.53 -13.35 -3.89
N ASP A 35 -5.51 -14.25 -3.72
CA ASP A 35 -6.01 -14.65 -2.42
C ASP A 35 -5.20 -15.86 -1.94
N LEU A 36 -4.48 -15.68 -0.85
CA LEU A 36 -3.64 -16.70 -0.22
C LEU A 36 -4.40 -17.34 0.95
N THR A 37 -4.67 -18.64 0.86
CA THR A 37 -5.17 -19.42 2.00
C THR A 37 -4.03 -20.25 2.57
N ILE A 38 -3.77 -20.09 3.86
CA ILE A 38 -2.72 -20.81 4.61
C ILE A 38 -3.28 -21.40 5.90
N ARG A 39 -2.70 -22.52 6.33
CA ARG A 39 -3.13 -23.28 7.50
C ARG A 39 -2.00 -23.43 8.50
N TRP A 40 -2.39 -23.62 9.78
CA TRP A 40 -1.48 -23.79 10.92
C TRP A 40 -0.48 -22.65 11.02
N VAL A 41 -1.01 -21.44 10.89
CA VAL A 41 -0.23 -20.21 10.87
C VAL A 41 0.32 -19.92 12.26
N THR A 42 1.64 -19.87 12.37
CA THR A 42 2.35 -19.56 13.62
C THR A 42 3.43 -18.51 13.37
N PRO A 43 3.70 -17.62 14.31
CA PRO A 43 4.71 -16.58 14.12
C PRO A 43 6.14 -17.17 14.17
N LYS A 44 7.03 -16.61 13.34
CA LYS A 44 8.49 -16.83 13.45
C LYS A 44 9.15 -15.86 14.41
N VAL A 45 8.45 -14.78 14.75
CA VAL A 45 8.95 -13.67 15.57
C VAL A 45 7.92 -13.29 16.63
N ASP A 46 8.37 -12.64 17.70
CA ASP A 46 7.55 -12.30 18.87
C ASP A 46 7.35 -10.78 19.08
N TYR A 47 7.75 -9.94 18.10
CA TYR A 47 7.77 -8.49 18.28
C TYR A 47 6.80 -7.70 17.40
N ASP A 48 6.49 -8.10 16.18
CA ASP A 48 5.43 -7.51 15.33
C ASP A 48 5.00 -8.49 14.25
N HIS A 49 3.76 -8.32 13.74
CA HIS A 49 3.15 -9.25 12.81
C HIS A 49 2.51 -8.50 11.63
N PRO A 50 2.83 -8.86 10.35
CA PRO A 50 2.34 -8.13 9.18
C PRO A 50 0.85 -8.33 8.88
N ILE A 51 0.23 -9.47 9.24
CA ILE A 51 -1.17 -9.72 8.89
C ILE A 51 -2.11 -8.94 9.79
N SER A 52 -2.90 -8.02 9.20
CA SER A 52 -4.00 -7.37 9.90
C SER A 52 -5.26 -8.22 9.86
N ALA A 53 -5.88 -8.49 11.01
CA ALA A 53 -7.12 -9.22 11.10
C ALA A 53 -8.27 -8.58 10.31
N SER A 54 -8.25 -7.26 10.13
CA SER A 54 -9.25 -6.52 9.34
C SER A 54 -9.13 -6.71 7.82
N LYS A 55 -8.05 -7.37 7.35
CA LYS A 55 -7.81 -7.63 5.93
C LYS A 55 -8.12 -9.07 5.52
N LEU A 56 -8.49 -9.90 6.47
CA LEU A 56 -8.82 -11.30 6.21
C LEU A 56 -10.16 -11.40 5.47
N ILE A 57 -10.20 -12.24 4.45
CA ILE A 57 -11.44 -12.66 3.78
C ILE A 57 -12.17 -13.65 4.68
N ARG A 58 -11.42 -14.60 5.28
CA ARG A 58 -11.94 -15.57 6.25
C ARG A 58 -10.83 -16.05 7.19
N SER A 59 -11.23 -16.57 8.35
CA SER A 59 -10.29 -17.18 9.31
C SER A 59 -11.00 -18.17 10.20
N GLU A 60 -10.25 -19.16 10.73
CA GLU A 60 -10.69 -20.17 11.70
C GLU A 60 -9.74 -20.15 12.89
N ASN A 61 -10.30 -20.20 14.11
CA ASN A 61 -9.57 -20.27 15.39
C ASN A 61 -8.38 -19.28 15.46
N MET A 62 -8.66 -18.01 15.16
CA MET A 62 -7.63 -16.97 15.08
C MET A 62 -7.37 -16.31 16.43
N THR A 63 -6.09 -16.19 16.79
CA THR A 63 -5.61 -15.35 17.90
C THR A 63 -4.94 -14.08 17.34
N LYS A 64 -5.24 -12.96 17.96
CA LYS A 64 -4.67 -11.66 17.55
C LYS A 64 -4.22 -10.83 18.74
N ASP A 65 -3.20 -10.00 18.52
CA ASP A 65 -2.80 -8.90 19.41
C ASP A 65 -2.80 -7.59 18.65
N ASN A 66 -3.37 -6.54 19.25
CA ASN A 66 -3.49 -5.20 18.63
C ASN A 66 -4.01 -5.21 17.18
N GLY A 67 -4.91 -6.14 16.85
CA GLY A 67 -5.46 -6.31 15.50
C GLY A 67 -4.52 -7.03 14.51
N ARG A 68 -3.37 -7.52 14.95
CA ARG A 68 -2.44 -8.34 14.18
C ARG A 68 -2.63 -9.81 14.49
N VAL A 69 -2.59 -10.65 13.47
CA VAL A 69 -2.75 -12.10 13.62
C VAL A 69 -1.47 -12.69 14.18
N ILE A 70 -1.60 -13.44 15.29
CA ILE A 70 -0.50 -14.22 15.87
C ILE A 70 -0.60 -15.68 15.42
N TYR A 71 -1.80 -16.27 15.55
CA TYR A 71 -2.06 -17.65 15.23
C TYR A 71 -3.40 -17.80 14.50
N ALA A 72 -3.49 -18.77 13.59
CA ALA A 72 -4.77 -19.23 13.04
C ALA A 72 -4.66 -20.68 12.56
N ASP A 73 -5.73 -21.47 12.76
CA ASP A 73 -5.82 -22.80 12.13
C ASP A 73 -5.91 -22.65 10.60
N MET A 74 -6.66 -21.66 10.14
CA MET A 74 -6.75 -21.29 8.73
C MET A 74 -7.03 -19.80 8.60
N LEU A 75 -6.43 -19.16 7.59
CA LEU A 75 -6.82 -17.82 7.15
C LEU A 75 -6.69 -17.67 5.63
N THR A 76 -7.52 -16.77 5.09
CA THR A 76 -7.41 -16.32 3.69
C THR A 76 -7.20 -14.80 3.68
N VAL A 77 -6.15 -14.35 2.99
CA VAL A 77 -5.77 -12.94 2.91
C VAL A 77 -5.42 -12.57 1.47
N PRO A 78 -5.90 -11.42 0.94
CA PRO A 78 -5.46 -10.91 -0.34
C PRO A 78 -4.04 -10.33 -0.21
N VAL A 79 -3.14 -10.75 -1.09
CA VAL A 79 -1.73 -10.39 -1.05
C VAL A 79 -1.21 -10.00 -2.44
N THR A 80 -0.18 -9.15 -2.45
CA THR A 80 0.71 -9.00 -3.60
C THR A 80 1.92 -9.93 -3.44
N GLU A 81 2.74 -10.07 -4.50
CA GLU A 81 4.01 -10.79 -4.40
C GLU A 81 4.92 -10.20 -3.32
N GLN A 82 4.86 -8.88 -3.12
CA GLN A 82 5.65 -8.20 -2.07
C GLN A 82 5.19 -8.61 -0.66
N ASP A 83 3.87 -8.68 -0.45
CA ASP A 83 3.28 -9.13 0.80
C ASP A 83 3.60 -10.61 1.04
N PHE A 84 3.49 -11.46 0.04
CA PHE A 84 3.78 -12.88 0.14
C PHE A 84 5.20 -13.14 0.68
N PHE A 85 6.21 -12.47 0.11
CA PHE A 85 7.59 -12.59 0.61
C PHE A 85 7.74 -12.09 2.05
N VAL A 86 7.07 -11.01 2.42
CA VAL A 86 7.06 -10.54 3.82
C VAL A 86 6.42 -11.59 4.73
N LEU A 87 5.29 -12.18 4.34
CA LEU A 87 4.62 -13.21 5.16
C LEU A 87 5.51 -14.43 5.37
N GLN A 88 6.22 -14.89 4.36
CA GLN A 88 7.18 -16.01 4.47
C GLN A 88 8.28 -15.73 5.51
N GLU A 89 8.67 -14.48 5.69
CA GLU A 89 9.70 -14.08 6.64
C GLU A 89 9.19 -14.03 8.09
N PHE A 90 7.89 -13.83 8.29
CA PHE A 90 7.28 -13.60 9.61
C PHE A 90 6.44 -14.75 10.14
N TYR A 91 5.99 -15.67 9.26
CA TYR A 91 5.13 -16.78 9.64
C TYR A 91 5.62 -18.12 9.11
N ASN A 92 5.33 -19.19 9.90
CA ASN A 92 5.30 -20.56 9.43
C ASN A 92 3.86 -20.92 9.08
N TRP A 93 3.69 -21.78 8.09
CA TRP A 93 2.43 -22.43 7.74
C TRP A 93 2.70 -23.79 7.09
N GLU A 94 1.67 -24.61 6.97
CA GLU A 94 1.75 -25.88 6.26
C GLU A 94 1.75 -25.61 4.75
N TRP A 95 2.91 -25.79 4.13
CA TRP A 95 3.12 -25.41 2.71
C TRP A 95 2.28 -26.26 1.77
N GLU A 96 2.14 -27.57 2.00
CA GLU A 96 1.42 -28.51 1.18
C GLU A 96 -0.09 -28.24 1.12
N SER A 97 -0.62 -27.57 2.14
CA SER A 97 -2.03 -27.18 2.23
C SER A 97 -2.31 -25.73 1.81
N MET A 98 -1.29 -25.04 1.27
CA MET A 98 -1.44 -23.70 0.76
C MET A 98 -2.32 -23.68 -0.50
N GLU A 99 -3.33 -22.80 -0.52
CA GLU A 99 -4.20 -22.61 -1.67
C GLU A 99 -4.06 -21.19 -2.20
N ILE A 100 -4.06 -21.06 -3.51
CA ILE A 100 -4.01 -19.79 -4.21
C ILE A 100 -5.26 -19.66 -5.08
N ALA A 101 -5.98 -18.56 -4.92
CA ALA A 101 -7.15 -18.24 -5.72
C ALA A 101 -7.05 -16.84 -6.32
N ASN A 102 -7.82 -16.59 -7.37
CA ASN A 102 -7.90 -15.29 -8.04
C ASN A 102 -6.52 -14.75 -8.49
N PHE A 103 -5.62 -15.64 -8.90
CA PHE A 103 -4.24 -15.27 -9.23
C PHE A 103 -4.20 -14.39 -10.48
N ARG A 104 -3.77 -13.16 -10.30
CA ARG A 104 -3.68 -12.15 -11.35
C ARG A 104 -2.23 -11.69 -11.51
N ILE A 105 -1.78 -11.61 -12.75
CA ILE A 105 -0.47 -11.10 -13.10
C ILE A 105 -0.58 -9.83 -13.93
N TYR A 106 0.41 -8.96 -13.78
CA TYR A 106 0.57 -7.73 -14.55
C TYR A 106 2.02 -7.64 -15.02
N GLU A 107 2.23 -7.10 -16.21
CA GLU A 107 3.57 -6.80 -16.68
C GLU A 107 4.24 -5.78 -15.76
N LYS A 108 5.49 -6.05 -15.40
CA LYS A 108 6.27 -5.27 -14.45
C LYS A 108 7.11 -4.23 -15.19
N GLY A 109 6.95 -2.94 -14.86
CA GLY A 109 7.71 -1.86 -15.49
C GLY A 109 7.76 -0.59 -14.65
N TYR A 110 8.57 0.37 -15.06
CA TYR A 110 8.60 1.68 -14.42
C TYR A 110 7.37 2.50 -14.80
N LEU A 111 6.94 3.39 -13.89
CA LEU A 111 5.85 4.33 -14.14
C LEU A 111 6.20 5.28 -15.31
N PRO A 112 5.19 5.89 -15.99
CA PRO A 112 5.44 6.76 -17.13
C PRO A 112 6.40 7.92 -16.77
N THR A 113 7.35 8.21 -17.65
CA THR A 113 8.37 9.27 -17.44
C THR A 113 7.76 10.62 -17.09
N ALA A 114 6.64 11.00 -17.73
CA ALA A 114 5.95 12.26 -17.43
C ALA A 114 5.43 12.29 -15.97
N PHE A 115 4.93 11.16 -15.46
CA PHE A 115 4.47 11.03 -14.08
C PHE A 115 5.65 11.11 -13.10
N ILE A 116 6.76 10.44 -13.41
CA ILE A 116 7.99 10.50 -12.61
C ILE A 116 8.54 11.93 -12.52
N LYS A 117 8.60 12.65 -13.66
CA LYS A 117 9.04 14.05 -13.67
C LYS A 117 8.15 14.96 -12.82
N ALA A 118 6.83 14.75 -12.84
CA ALA A 118 5.91 15.52 -12.00
C ALA A 118 6.15 15.23 -10.49
N ILE A 119 6.34 13.96 -10.11
CA ILE A 119 6.66 13.60 -8.73
C ILE A 119 7.99 14.20 -8.28
N LEU A 120 9.03 14.15 -9.11
CA LEU A 120 10.34 14.74 -8.80
C LEU A 120 10.25 16.24 -8.59
N LYS A 121 9.53 16.95 -9.44
CA LYS A 121 9.30 18.38 -9.29
C LYS A 121 8.63 18.70 -7.95
N LEU A 122 7.52 18.03 -7.64
CA LEU A 122 6.80 18.24 -6.37
C LEU A 122 7.66 17.91 -5.14
N TYR A 123 8.48 16.86 -5.23
CA TYR A 123 9.38 16.48 -4.15
C TYR A 123 10.51 17.52 -3.97
N LYS A 124 11.08 18.00 -5.05
CA LYS A 124 12.08 19.07 -5.04
C LYS A 124 11.52 20.33 -4.39
N ASP A 125 10.36 20.78 -4.85
CA ASP A 125 9.68 21.97 -4.30
C ASP A 125 9.41 21.80 -2.80
N LYS A 126 8.84 20.66 -2.38
CA LYS A 126 8.64 20.33 -0.96
C LYS A 126 9.94 20.38 -0.15
N THR A 127 11.05 19.89 -0.72
CA THR A 127 12.31 19.80 0.01
C THR A 127 13.00 21.15 0.15
N VAL A 128 13.00 21.94 -0.91
CA VAL A 128 13.61 23.30 -0.94
C VAL A 128 12.85 24.25 -0.03
N LEU A 129 11.51 24.19 -0.06
CA LEU A 129 10.65 25.15 0.64
C LEU A 129 10.46 24.83 2.13
N LYS A 130 10.94 23.66 2.59
CA LYS A 130 10.77 23.22 3.98
C LYS A 130 11.53 24.14 4.94
N GLY A 131 10.79 24.77 5.85
CA GLY A 131 11.35 25.61 6.92
C GLY A 131 11.55 27.08 6.53
N ILE A 132 11.12 27.50 5.33
CA ILE A 132 11.12 28.91 4.91
C ILE A 132 9.74 29.50 5.26
N GLU A 133 9.69 30.47 6.18
CA GLU A 133 8.45 31.03 6.72
C GLU A 133 7.57 31.65 5.64
N GLU A 134 8.16 32.38 4.69
CA GLU A 134 7.42 33.01 3.58
C GLU A 134 6.85 32.01 2.58
N GLU A 135 7.37 30.78 2.56
CA GLU A 135 7.02 29.73 1.58
C GLU A 135 6.13 28.61 2.16
N VAL A 136 5.62 28.77 3.38
CA VAL A 136 4.80 27.74 4.06
C VAL A 136 3.63 27.28 3.21
N ILE A 137 2.95 28.18 2.50
CA ILE A 137 1.81 27.84 1.64
C ILE A 137 2.27 26.97 0.45
N ASN A 138 3.33 27.36 -0.25
CA ASN A 138 3.87 26.63 -1.39
C ASN A 138 4.43 25.26 -0.97
N TYR A 139 5.08 25.18 0.20
CA TYR A 139 5.48 23.92 0.82
C TYR A 139 4.27 23.00 1.05
N MET A 140 3.20 23.53 1.66
CA MET A 140 1.98 22.73 1.95
C MET A 140 1.29 22.27 0.67
N ILE A 141 1.22 23.12 -0.35
CA ILE A 141 0.67 22.76 -1.66
C ILE A 141 1.47 21.59 -2.25
N SER A 142 2.79 21.73 -2.36
CA SER A 142 3.65 20.68 -2.94
C SER A 142 3.57 19.37 -2.17
N LYS A 143 3.55 19.42 -0.83
CA LYS A 143 3.36 18.25 0.04
C LYS A 143 2.00 17.58 -0.19
N ASN A 144 0.92 18.36 -0.25
CA ASN A 144 -0.43 17.83 -0.44
C ASN A 144 -0.61 17.26 -1.84
N MET A 145 -0.08 17.89 -2.89
CA MET A 145 -0.12 17.36 -4.25
C MET A 145 0.67 16.06 -4.37
N LEU A 146 1.84 15.95 -3.73
CA LEU A 146 2.62 14.71 -3.69
C LEU A 146 1.85 13.57 -3.04
N ASN A 147 1.21 13.83 -1.89
CA ASN A 147 0.37 12.85 -1.21
C ASN A 147 -0.89 12.50 -2.02
N SER A 148 -1.47 13.48 -2.72
CA SER A 148 -2.64 13.29 -3.58
C SER A 148 -2.33 12.40 -4.78
N ALA A 149 -1.10 12.39 -5.29
CA ALA A 149 -0.72 11.50 -6.40
C ALA A 149 -0.95 10.02 -6.06
N TYR A 150 -0.64 9.62 -4.82
CA TYR A 150 -1.00 8.29 -4.31
C TYR A 150 -2.51 8.17 -4.02
N GLY A 151 -3.07 9.13 -3.28
CA GLY A 151 -4.49 9.10 -2.87
C GLY A 151 -5.45 8.99 -4.05
N MET A 152 -5.12 9.61 -5.17
CA MET A 152 -5.92 9.53 -6.40
C MET A 152 -5.87 8.14 -7.06
N CYS A 153 -4.80 7.38 -6.87
CA CYS A 153 -4.75 5.99 -7.35
C CYS A 153 -5.75 5.09 -6.60
N VAL A 154 -5.98 5.35 -5.31
CA VAL A 154 -6.81 4.52 -4.42
C VAL A 154 -8.12 5.20 -4.01
N THR A 155 -8.57 6.16 -4.79
CA THR A 155 -9.86 6.81 -4.54
C THR A 155 -10.98 5.77 -4.61
N ASP A 156 -11.77 5.70 -3.55
CA ASP A 156 -12.98 4.88 -3.55
C ASP A 156 -13.99 5.44 -4.56
N ILE A 157 -14.41 4.59 -5.48
CA ILE A 157 -15.33 4.93 -6.56
C ILE A 157 -16.75 4.94 -6.03
N VAL A 158 -17.04 4.04 -5.09
CA VAL A 158 -18.36 3.86 -4.48
C VAL A 158 -18.35 4.53 -3.12
N ARG A 159 -18.69 5.81 -3.09
CA ARG A 159 -18.71 6.59 -1.85
C ARG A 159 -20.12 6.74 -1.32
N ASP A 160 -20.26 6.62 -0.01
CA ASP A 160 -21.43 7.14 0.68
C ASP A 160 -21.42 8.67 0.61
N GLU A 161 -22.49 9.25 0.08
CA GLU A 161 -22.65 10.69 0.04
C GLU A 161 -23.38 11.15 1.32
N ILE A 162 -22.73 11.99 2.11
CA ILE A 162 -23.34 12.61 3.28
C ILE A 162 -24.05 13.88 2.81
N VAL A 163 -25.38 13.87 2.83
CA VAL A 163 -26.20 15.02 2.48
C VAL A 163 -26.75 15.65 3.75
N PHE A 164 -26.43 16.93 3.99
CA PHE A 164 -26.97 17.69 5.12
C PHE A 164 -28.35 18.25 4.79
N ASP A 165 -29.20 18.39 5.83
CA ASP A 165 -30.61 18.82 5.66
C ASP A 165 -30.79 20.19 5.01
N ASN A 166 -29.76 21.03 5.04
CA ASN A 166 -29.81 22.39 4.49
C ASN A 166 -29.29 22.50 3.04
N ASP A 167 -28.80 21.41 2.45
CA ASP A 167 -28.34 21.43 1.05
C ASP A 167 -29.52 21.24 0.10
N THR A 168 -29.48 22.04 -0.95
CA THR A 168 -30.51 22.21 -2.00
C THR A 168 -31.44 21.02 -2.22
N GLU A 169 -32.73 21.28 -1.97
CA GLU A 169 -33.86 20.32 -1.94
C GLU A 169 -33.95 19.36 -3.15
N ASP A 170 -33.45 19.76 -4.31
CA ASP A 170 -33.75 19.05 -5.55
C ASP A 170 -32.88 17.80 -5.81
N ALA A 171 -31.57 17.86 -5.61
CA ALA A 171 -30.68 16.70 -5.84
C ALA A 171 -30.90 15.61 -4.78
N ARG A 172 -31.17 16.01 -3.55
CA ARG A 172 -31.46 15.13 -2.41
C ARG A 172 -32.78 14.37 -2.59
N LYS A 173 -33.86 15.05 -3.02
CA LYS A 173 -35.18 14.45 -3.21
C LYS A 173 -35.16 13.39 -4.31
N VAL A 174 -34.42 13.62 -5.39
CA VAL A 174 -34.36 12.66 -6.50
C VAL A 174 -33.60 11.40 -6.09
N TYR A 175 -32.44 11.52 -5.45
CA TYR A 175 -31.59 10.37 -5.11
C TYR A 175 -32.17 9.53 -3.96
N GLN A 176 -32.54 10.17 -2.84
CA GLN A 176 -33.11 9.47 -1.70
C GLN A 176 -34.51 8.90 -1.99
N LYS A 177 -35.30 9.59 -2.78
CA LYS A 177 -36.63 9.12 -3.15
C LYS A 177 -36.53 7.88 -4.04
N ALA A 178 -35.68 7.88 -5.05
CA ALA A 178 -35.49 6.72 -5.92
C ALA A 178 -35.01 5.49 -5.15
N ARG A 179 -34.00 5.62 -4.28
CA ARG A 179 -33.46 4.50 -3.51
C ARG A 179 -34.39 4.01 -2.40
N LYS A 180 -34.99 4.93 -1.62
CA LYS A 180 -35.94 4.56 -0.55
C LYS A 180 -37.22 3.93 -1.12
N VAL A 181 -37.72 4.42 -2.23
CA VAL A 181 -38.91 3.85 -2.87
C VAL A 181 -38.61 2.44 -3.36
N LYS A 182 -37.49 2.22 -4.05
CA LYS A 182 -37.12 0.86 -4.52
C LYS A 182 -36.95 -0.14 -3.37
N ILE A 183 -36.30 0.27 -2.27
CA ILE A 183 -36.11 -0.60 -1.10
C ILE A 183 -37.44 -0.81 -0.35
N ALA A 184 -38.31 0.21 -0.26
CA ALA A 184 -39.63 0.09 0.40
C ALA A 184 -40.59 -0.78 -0.40
N GLU A 185 -40.54 -0.74 -1.74
CA GLU A 185 -41.34 -1.56 -2.62
C GLU A 185 -40.90 -3.03 -2.61
N ASN A 186 -39.62 -3.30 -2.43
CA ASN A 186 -39.09 -4.66 -2.38
C ASN A 186 -37.86 -4.75 -1.47
N PRO A 187 -38.05 -4.99 -0.16
CA PRO A 187 -36.95 -5.13 0.79
C PRO A 187 -35.95 -6.22 0.46
N ASP A 188 -36.39 -7.32 -0.17
CA ASP A 188 -35.55 -8.46 -0.58
C ASP A 188 -34.64 -8.12 -1.77
N SER A 189 -34.90 -7.00 -2.45
CA SER A 189 -34.07 -6.51 -3.55
C SER A 189 -32.89 -5.63 -3.11
N ARG A 190 -32.67 -5.47 -1.82
CA ARG A 190 -31.65 -4.55 -1.28
C ARG A 190 -30.25 -4.83 -1.83
N ASP A 191 -29.87 -6.09 -1.90
CA ASP A 191 -28.54 -6.47 -2.39
C ASP A 191 -28.42 -6.19 -3.89
N LYS A 192 -29.44 -6.54 -4.67
CA LYS A 192 -29.49 -6.24 -6.10
C LYS A 192 -29.43 -4.72 -6.40
N ILE A 193 -30.12 -3.90 -5.61
CA ILE A 193 -30.10 -2.44 -5.74
C ILE A 193 -28.71 -1.90 -5.40
N ASN A 194 -28.02 -2.50 -4.43
CA ASN A 194 -26.64 -2.14 -4.09
C ASN A 194 -25.68 -2.53 -5.21
N GLU A 195 -25.85 -3.69 -5.83
CA GLU A 195 -25.05 -4.13 -7.00
C GLU A 195 -25.23 -3.18 -8.18
N GLU A 196 -26.47 -2.85 -8.57
CA GLU A 196 -26.76 -1.88 -9.63
C GLU A 196 -26.15 -0.50 -9.34
N PHE A 197 -26.13 -0.07 -8.08
CA PHE A 197 -25.52 1.19 -7.68
C PHE A 197 -23.99 1.15 -7.83
N VAL A 198 -23.35 0.07 -7.43
CA VAL A 198 -21.91 -0.15 -7.59
C VAL A 198 -21.54 -0.18 -9.06
N GLU A 199 -22.26 -0.93 -9.88
CA GLU A 199 -22.05 -1.01 -11.33
C GLU A 199 -22.17 0.36 -12.00
N SER A 200 -23.23 1.12 -11.68
CA SER A 200 -23.43 2.47 -12.20
C SER A 200 -22.29 3.45 -11.77
N ALA A 201 -21.81 3.34 -10.55
CA ALA A 201 -20.69 4.14 -10.06
C ALA A 201 -19.39 3.81 -10.81
N ILE A 202 -19.13 2.52 -11.05
CA ILE A 202 -17.98 2.03 -11.83
C ILE A 202 -18.07 2.49 -13.28
N GLU A 203 -19.25 2.38 -13.92
CA GLU A 203 -19.46 2.81 -15.29
C GLU A 203 -19.22 4.32 -15.44
N LYS A 204 -19.79 5.13 -14.54
CA LYS A 204 -19.58 6.57 -14.50
C LYS A 204 -18.10 6.94 -14.31
N TYR A 205 -17.39 6.19 -13.49
CA TYR A 205 -15.94 6.37 -13.31
C TYR A 205 -15.17 6.01 -14.57
N ASN A 206 -15.51 4.88 -15.21
CA ASN A 206 -14.82 4.38 -16.40
C ASN A 206 -15.06 5.25 -17.63
N THR A 207 -16.23 5.86 -17.76
CA THR A 207 -16.61 6.75 -18.88
C THR A 207 -16.24 8.21 -18.62
N GLY A 208 -16.01 8.57 -17.36
CA GLY A 208 -15.67 9.93 -16.97
C GLY A 208 -14.24 10.34 -17.36
N GLY A 209 -14.06 11.56 -17.86
CA GLY A 209 -12.75 12.13 -18.21
C GLY A 209 -11.82 12.43 -17.03
N LYS A 210 -12.22 12.11 -15.81
CA LYS A 210 -11.44 12.32 -14.58
C LYS A 210 -10.54 11.13 -14.20
N ARG A 211 -10.69 10.01 -14.89
CA ARG A 211 -9.88 8.82 -14.67
C ARG A 211 -8.53 8.97 -15.36
N PHE A 212 -7.45 9.09 -14.61
CA PHE A 212 -6.11 9.19 -15.18
C PHE A 212 -5.04 8.38 -14.42
N LEU A 213 -5.35 7.87 -13.24
CA LEU A 213 -4.43 7.04 -12.48
C LEU A 213 -4.97 5.61 -12.35
N PHE A 214 -4.04 4.66 -12.36
CA PHE A 214 -4.36 3.25 -12.34
C PHE A 214 -4.37 2.73 -10.89
N TYR A 215 -5.50 2.13 -10.46
CA TYR A 215 -5.70 1.66 -9.08
C TYR A 215 -4.59 0.69 -8.61
N ALA A 216 -4.14 -0.20 -9.48
CA ALA A 216 -3.08 -1.14 -9.16
C ALA A 216 -1.78 -0.44 -8.71
N TRP A 217 -1.45 0.75 -9.24
CA TRP A 217 -0.29 1.50 -8.75
C TRP A 217 -0.38 1.81 -7.26
N GLY A 218 -1.55 2.20 -6.78
CA GLY A 218 -1.76 2.47 -5.37
C GLY A 218 -1.62 1.24 -4.48
N VAL A 219 -2.08 0.07 -4.95
CA VAL A 219 -1.90 -1.21 -4.25
C VAL A 219 -0.42 -1.50 -4.07
N TRP A 220 0.38 -1.39 -5.15
CA TRP A 220 1.83 -1.65 -5.07
C TRP A 220 2.60 -0.60 -4.29
N VAL A 221 2.19 0.67 -4.29
CA VAL A 221 2.80 1.69 -3.40
C VAL A 221 2.73 1.22 -1.95
N THR A 222 1.56 0.79 -1.50
CA THR A 222 1.38 0.33 -0.12
C THR A 222 2.08 -1.00 0.15
N ALA A 223 2.13 -1.91 -0.82
CA ALA A 223 2.84 -3.18 -0.71
C ALA A 223 4.36 -2.96 -0.56
N TYR A 224 4.95 -2.07 -1.36
CA TYR A 224 6.36 -1.69 -1.21
C TYR A 224 6.64 -0.99 0.12
N CYS A 225 5.76 -0.10 0.58
CA CYS A 225 5.90 0.52 1.90
C CYS A 225 5.91 -0.54 3.01
N ARG A 226 4.98 -1.50 2.98
CA ARG A 226 4.96 -2.62 3.95
C ARG A 226 6.24 -3.45 3.87
N ARG A 227 6.66 -3.86 2.66
CA ARG A 227 7.91 -4.62 2.49
C ARG A 227 9.10 -3.88 3.12
N ASN A 228 9.27 -2.60 2.82
CA ASN A 228 10.39 -1.83 3.31
C ASN A 228 10.34 -1.68 4.84
N LEU A 229 9.17 -1.38 5.39
CA LEU A 229 8.98 -1.26 6.83
C LEU A 229 9.27 -2.58 7.55
N PHE A 230 8.64 -3.68 7.11
CA PHE A 230 8.80 -4.99 7.75
C PHE A 230 10.20 -5.58 7.57
N SER A 231 10.92 -5.28 6.48
CA SER A 231 12.32 -5.66 6.37
C SER A 231 13.20 -4.98 7.43
N GLY A 232 12.95 -3.69 7.71
CA GLY A 232 13.60 -2.97 8.80
C GLY A 232 13.21 -3.50 10.19
N ILE A 233 11.92 -3.76 10.42
CA ILE A 233 11.43 -4.36 11.68
C ILE A 233 12.09 -5.71 11.93
N LYS A 234 12.18 -6.57 10.91
CA LYS A 234 12.83 -7.88 11.01
C LYS A 234 14.30 -7.76 11.40
N GLU A 235 15.03 -6.83 10.77
CA GLU A 235 16.42 -6.55 11.11
C GLU A 235 16.58 -6.10 12.55
N CYS A 236 15.72 -5.19 13.02
CA CYS A 236 15.77 -4.69 14.39
C CYS A 236 15.47 -5.80 15.42
N GLY A 237 14.66 -6.80 15.05
CA GLY A 237 14.31 -7.90 15.94
C GLY A 237 13.73 -7.40 17.26
N ARG A 238 14.26 -7.87 18.39
CA ARG A 238 13.84 -7.45 19.73
C ARG A 238 14.29 -6.03 20.15
N ASP A 239 15.14 -5.40 19.36
CA ASP A 239 15.47 -3.97 19.54
C ASP A 239 14.38 -3.05 18.95
N TYR A 240 13.40 -3.59 18.17
CA TYR A 240 12.22 -2.88 17.69
C TYR A 240 11.31 -2.46 18.85
N VAL A 241 10.86 -1.20 18.83
CA VAL A 241 9.97 -0.63 19.85
C VAL A 241 8.61 -0.21 19.27
N TYR A 242 8.64 0.49 18.15
CA TYR A 242 7.42 1.05 17.54
C TYR A 242 7.68 1.45 16.08
N SER A 243 6.63 1.40 15.28
CA SER A 243 6.65 1.92 13.91
C SER A 243 5.40 2.71 13.59
N ASP A 244 5.55 3.73 12.74
CA ASP A 244 4.42 4.45 12.17
C ASP A 244 4.71 4.74 10.70
N THR A 245 3.94 4.12 9.82
CA THR A 245 3.91 4.30 8.36
C THR A 245 5.26 4.02 7.69
N ASP A 246 6.26 4.86 7.89
CA ASP A 246 7.59 4.84 7.26
C ASP A 246 8.72 5.12 8.27
N SER A 247 8.44 5.04 9.55
CA SER A 247 9.43 5.24 10.62
C SER A 247 9.50 4.05 11.56
N ILE A 248 10.69 3.78 12.10
CA ILE A 248 10.95 2.77 13.12
C ILE A 248 11.61 3.44 14.31
N LYS A 249 11.10 3.16 15.52
CA LYS A 249 11.76 3.48 16.79
C LYS A 249 12.39 2.20 17.31
N LEU A 250 13.70 2.23 17.58
CA LEU A 250 14.46 1.05 17.98
C LEU A 250 15.47 1.37 19.08
N LEU A 251 15.85 0.35 19.82
CA LEU A 251 16.96 0.38 20.77
C LEU A 251 18.27 0.04 20.03
N HIS A 252 19.38 0.40 20.64
CA HIS A 252 20.73 -0.01 20.20
C HIS A 252 20.99 0.23 18.69
N TYR A 253 20.52 1.35 18.14
CA TYR A 253 20.62 1.71 16.72
C TYR A 253 21.98 1.38 16.08
N LYS A 254 23.09 1.61 16.80
CA LYS A 254 24.44 1.33 16.30
C LYS A 254 24.69 -0.11 15.89
N LYS A 255 23.95 -1.08 16.42
CA LYS A 255 24.05 -2.49 16.01
C LYS A 255 23.49 -2.73 14.61
N HIS A 256 22.54 -1.89 14.19
CA HIS A 256 21.79 -2.04 12.95
C HIS A 256 22.25 -1.11 11.82
N LEU A 257 23.25 -0.26 12.09
CA LEU A 257 23.78 0.74 11.13
C LEU A 257 24.12 0.12 9.78
N LYS A 258 24.83 -1.01 9.78
CA LYS A 258 25.23 -1.68 8.54
C LYS A 258 24.03 -2.06 7.66
N TYR A 259 22.95 -2.53 8.26
CA TYR A 259 21.74 -2.85 7.49
C TYR A 259 21.16 -1.59 6.83
N PHE A 260 21.02 -0.49 7.57
CA PHE A 260 20.47 0.76 7.04
C PHE A 260 21.37 1.35 5.94
N GLU A 261 22.69 1.29 6.10
CA GLU A 261 23.66 1.70 5.08
C GLU A 261 23.55 0.83 3.80
N ASP A 262 23.53 -0.49 3.95
CA ASP A 262 23.38 -1.44 2.84
C ASP A 262 22.02 -1.29 2.14
N TYR A 263 20.94 -1.07 2.89
CA TYR A 263 19.62 -0.77 2.36
C TYR A 263 19.64 0.53 1.55
N ASN A 264 20.18 1.61 2.12
CA ASN A 264 20.26 2.91 1.49
C ASN A 264 21.06 2.83 0.17
N LYS A 265 22.17 2.10 0.17
CA LYS A 265 22.96 1.86 -1.03
C LYS A 265 22.14 1.16 -2.12
N LYS A 266 21.40 0.09 -1.77
CA LYS A 266 20.51 -0.61 -2.72
C LYS A 266 19.44 0.32 -3.31
N ILE A 267 18.88 1.23 -2.51
CA ILE A 267 17.92 2.21 -3.00
C ILE A 267 18.55 3.20 -3.96
N LEU A 268 19.77 3.66 -3.67
CA LEU A 268 20.51 4.55 -4.56
C LEU A 268 20.83 3.90 -5.90
N ASP A 269 21.24 2.63 -5.89
CA ASP A 269 21.49 1.85 -7.11
C ASP A 269 20.21 1.73 -7.96
N LYS A 270 19.07 1.40 -7.35
CA LYS A 270 17.77 1.37 -8.04
C LYS A 270 17.34 2.73 -8.60
N ILE A 271 17.61 3.82 -7.87
CA ILE A 271 17.33 5.18 -8.35
C ILE A 271 18.16 5.46 -9.61
N LYS A 272 19.42 5.04 -9.61
CA LYS A 272 20.31 5.20 -10.76
C LYS A 272 19.79 4.44 -11.98
N GLU A 273 19.44 3.16 -11.82
CA GLU A 273 18.82 2.37 -12.89
C GLU A 273 17.54 3.01 -13.45
N ALA A 274 16.68 3.52 -12.55
CA ALA A 274 15.46 4.21 -12.97
C ALA A 274 15.74 5.54 -13.70
N ALA A 275 16.75 6.31 -13.27
CA ALA A 275 17.19 7.54 -13.93
C ALA A 275 17.66 7.25 -15.35
N GLU A 276 18.51 6.23 -15.53
CA GLU A 276 19.00 5.77 -16.83
C GLU A 276 17.83 5.36 -17.75
N PHE A 277 16.88 4.58 -17.23
CA PHE A 277 15.70 4.16 -17.99
C PHE A 277 14.86 5.34 -18.48
N HIS A 278 14.67 6.36 -17.64
CA HIS A 278 13.85 7.53 -17.96
C HIS A 278 14.61 8.61 -18.75
N GLY A 279 15.91 8.47 -18.94
CA GLY A 279 16.75 9.51 -19.54
C GLY A 279 16.72 10.81 -18.74
N ILE A 280 16.64 10.71 -17.41
CA ILE A 280 16.65 11.83 -16.46
C ILE A 280 18.00 11.79 -15.74
N ASP A 281 18.61 12.97 -15.59
CA ASP A 281 19.88 13.09 -14.88
C ASP A 281 19.74 12.55 -13.43
N GLU A 282 20.73 11.82 -12.98
CA GLU A 282 20.76 11.27 -11.61
C GLU A 282 20.62 12.37 -10.56
N GLU A 283 21.15 13.56 -10.80
CA GLU A 283 21.01 14.72 -9.93
C GLU A 283 19.55 15.21 -9.80
N GLU A 284 18.73 15.01 -10.84
CA GLU A 284 17.30 15.30 -10.75
C GLU A 284 16.54 14.27 -9.90
N PHE A 285 17.01 13.01 -9.87
CA PHE A 285 16.47 11.96 -9.00
C PHE A 285 16.91 12.12 -7.54
N ARG A 286 18.00 12.80 -7.29
CA ARG A 286 18.53 13.08 -5.96
C ARG A 286 18.28 14.53 -5.57
N PRO A 287 17.07 14.94 -5.19
CA PRO A 287 16.89 16.31 -4.77
C PRO A 287 17.64 16.56 -3.46
N LEU A 288 18.61 17.50 -3.52
CA LEU A 288 19.09 18.29 -2.41
C LEU A 288 19.39 17.50 -1.11
N ASN A 289 20.46 16.75 -1.06
CA ASN A 289 21.01 16.12 0.14
C ASN A 289 20.14 15.05 0.83
N LYS A 290 18.91 14.80 0.38
CA LYS A 290 18.04 13.74 0.93
C LYS A 290 17.45 12.88 -0.19
N PRO A 291 18.08 11.74 -0.51
CA PRO A 291 17.53 10.79 -1.47
C PRO A 291 16.15 10.27 -1.03
N ILE A 292 15.27 10.01 -1.99
CA ILE A 292 13.95 9.47 -1.70
C ILE A 292 14.04 7.98 -1.38
N GLY A 293 13.35 7.55 -0.32
CA GLY A 293 13.17 6.14 0.01
C GLY A 293 14.31 5.50 0.79
N VAL A 294 15.27 6.31 1.25
CA VAL A 294 16.32 5.87 2.18
C VAL A 294 15.87 6.01 3.63
N TRP A 295 16.46 5.23 4.52
CA TRP A 295 16.37 5.45 5.96
C TRP A 295 17.25 6.62 6.35
N ASP A 296 16.67 7.57 7.10
CA ASP A 296 17.35 8.76 7.63
C ASP A 296 17.29 8.71 9.16
N ASP A 297 18.40 9.04 9.80
CA ASP A 297 18.45 9.11 11.27
C ASP A 297 17.82 10.43 11.73
N GLU A 298 16.77 10.34 12.53
CA GLU A 298 16.06 11.50 13.10
C GLU A 298 16.59 11.90 14.49
N GLY A 299 17.64 11.22 14.98
CA GLY A 299 18.30 11.49 16.25
C GLY A 299 17.80 10.63 17.41
N ASP A 300 18.48 10.79 18.54
CA ASP A 300 18.23 10.04 19.77
C ASP A 300 16.99 10.53 20.52
N ILE A 301 16.17 9.60 20.96
CA ILE A 301 14.98 9.83 21.79
C ILE A 301 15.30 9.34 23.21
N GLN A 302 15.31 10.24 24.19
CA GLN A 302 15.63 9.87 25.57
C GLN A 302 14.48 9.11 26.26
N TYR A 303 13.24 9.49 25.96
CA TYR A 303 12.06 8.88 26.55
C TYR A 303 11.01 8.67 25.46
N PHE A 304 10.52 7.45 25.32
CA PHE A 304 9.46 7.12 24.38
C PHE A 304 8.32 6.38 25.10
N LYS A 305 7.09 6.83 24.90
CA LYS A 305 5.89 6.18 25.41
C LYS A 305 4.84 6.18 24.31
N THR A 306 4.26 5.02 24.05
CA THR A 306 3.10 4.90 23.14
C THR A 306 1.84 4.51 23.91
N LEU A 307 0.72 5.07 23.50
CA LEU A 307 -0.63 4.75 23.99
C LEU A 307 -1.48 4.08 22.91
N GLY A 308 -0.86 3.70 21.80
CA GLY A 308 -1.49 3.10 20.63
C GLY A 308 -1.08 3.78 19.33
N ALA A 309 -1.68 3.37 18.23
CA ALA A 309 -1.34 3.88 16.90
C ALA A 309 -1.45 5.42 16.84
N LYS A 310 -0.38 6.09 16.40
CA LYS A 310 -0.28 7.57 16.27
C LYS A 310 -0.51 8.35 17.59
N ARG A 311 -0.32 7.71 18.74
CA ARG A 311 -0.48 8.31 20.07
C ARG A 311 0.80 8.06 20.88
N TYR A 312 1.83 8.85 20.65
CA TYR A 312 3.16 8.77 21.27
C TYR A 312 3.72 10.15 21.54
#